data_742cdce4b4d87ed545903697d5601382
#
_entry.id   742cdce4b4d87ed545903697d5601382
#
_cell.length_a   1.000
_cell.length_b   1.000
_cell.length_c   1.000
_cell.angle_alpha   90.00
_cell.angle_beta   90.00
_cell.angle_gamma   90.00
#
_symmetry.space_group_name_H-M   'P 1'
#
loop_
_entity.id
_entity.type
_entity.pdbx_description
1 polymer ?
#
loop_
_entity_poly.entity_id
_entity_poly.type
_entity_poly.pdbx_seq_one_letter_code
_entity_poly.pdbx_strand_id
1 'polypeptide(L)'
;MDCALALVARGRPVREVCFVLGVSRSHMTALRTRKADWVDRRKAPPRPDDDQLLSDIITVAKDLPTYGYRRVWAILKFQGIDGSPRMVNHKRVYRVMRDNNLLLFRHGSKPRDTRRHDGKVAVQTSNTRWCSDGFELACDNGEKVRVAFALDCCDREVMSWVATTKGIDAGLVGDLMMQAVEYRFGAGSTAQTPIEWLSDNGSCYTAIETRTFAKQLGLKPVRTPVESPQSNGMAESFVKTFKRDYARLANRPDSQTVMRELKLWFEHYNEKHPHSALGYLPPRRFREKQRSIN
;
A
#
# COMPACT_ATOMS: atom_id res chain seq x y z
N MET A 1 -27.79 -26.30 -18.34
CA MET A 1 -26.75 -26.65 -19.34
C MET A 1 -27.04 -28.01 -19.98
N ASP A 2 -27.40 -29.02 -19.20
CA ASP A 2 -27.70 -30.38 -19.68
C ASP A 2 -28.87 -30.39 -20.71
N CYS A 3 -29.92 -29.62 -20.46
CA CYS A 3 -31.02 -29.43 -21.40
C CYS A 3 -30.54 -28.88 -22.76
N ALA A 4 -29.61 -27.92 -22.76
CA ALA A 4 -29.05 -27.36 -23.98
C ALA A 4 -28.25 -28.40 -24.78
N LEU A 5 -27.44 -29.19 -24.10
CA LEU A 5 -26.69 -30.29 -24.73
C LEU A 5 -27.60 -31.35 -25.32
N ALA A 6 -28.66 -31.73 -24.59
CA ALA A 6 -29.66 -32.68 -25.07
C ALA A 6 -30.42 -32.21 -26.33
N LEU A 7 -30.77 -30.95 -26.40
CA LEU A 7 -31.42 -30.37 -27.57
C LEU A 7 -30.51 -30.37 -28.80
N VAL A 8 -29.22 -30.02 -28.60
CA VAL A 8 -28.24 -30.05 -29.68
C VAL A 8 -27.96 -31.48 -30.14
N ALA A 9 -27.93 -32.45 -29.23
CA ALA A 9 -27.76 -33.88 -29.55
C ALA A 9 -28.93 -34.39 -30.38
N ARG A 10 -30.14 -33.82 -30.19
CA ARG A 10 -31.35 -34.13 -31.00
C ARG A 10 -31.39 -33.40 -32.35
N GLY A 11 -30.29 -32.81 -32.77
CA GLY A 11 -30.17 -32.15 -34.10
C GLY A 11 -30.60 -30.68 -34.13
N ARG A 12 -30.96 -30.06 -33.01
CA ARG A 12 -31.30 -28.62 -33.03
C ARG A 12 -30.07 -27.76 -33.24
N PRO A 13 -30.14 -26.68 -34.06
CA PRO A 13 -29.00 -25.80 -34.32
C PRO A 13 -28.46 -25.16 -33.03
N VAL A 14 -27.15 -25.22 -32.83
CA VAL A 14 -26.48 -24.65 -31.62
C VAL A 14 -26.84 -23.17 -31.45
N ARG A 15 -26.95 -22.42 -32.54
CA ARG A 15 -27.28 -20.99 -32.51
C ARG A 15 -28.64 -20.73 -31.87
N GLU A 16 -29.66 -21.50 -32.29
CA GLU A 16 -31.03 -21.36 -31.78
C GLU A 16 -31.13 -21.78 -30.31
N VAL A 17 -30.57 -22.94 -29.99
CA VAL A 17 -30.55 -23.44 -28.59
C VAL A 17 -29.86 -22.44 -27.65
N CYS A 18 -28.73 -21.89 -28.06
CA CYS A 18 -28.02 -20.90 -27.27
C CYS A 18 -28.80 -19.59 -27.10
N PHE A 19 -29.48 -19.15 -28.15
CA PHE A 19 -30.32 -17.94 -28.12
C PHE A 19 -31.53 -18.12 -27.20
N VAL A 20 -32.28 -19.18 -27.34
CA VAL A 20 -33.50 -19.43 -26.56
C VAL A 20 -33.20 -19.67 -25.08
N LEU A 21 -32.11 -20.38 -24.77
CA LEU A 21 -31.76 -20.71 -23.40
C LEU A 21 -30.78 -19.70 -22.72
N GLY A 22 -30.44 -18.61 -23.43
CA GLY A 22 -29.53 -17.58 -22.91
C GLY A 22 -28.10 -18.11 -22.62
N VAL A 23 -27.63 -19.12 -23.36
CA VAL A 23 -26.34 -19.77 -23.15
C VAL A 23 -25.31 -19.27 -24.14
N SER A 24 -24.09 -19.00 -23.69
CA SER A 24 -22.97 -18.60 -24.56
C SER A 24 -22.62 -19.74 -25.54
N ARG A 25 -22.55 -19.41 -26.87
CA ARG A 25 -22.14 -20.35 -27.92
C ARG A 25 -20.72 -20.89 -27.69
N SER A 26 -19.77 -20.04 -27.27
CA SER A 26 -18.39 -20.43 -26.95
C SER A 26 -18.35 -21.44 -25.82
N HIS A 27 -19.17 -21.24 -24.79
CA HIS A 27 -19.26 -22.20 -23.67
C HIS A 27 -19.86 -23.55 -24.12
N MET A 28 -20.91 -23.50 -24.95
CA MET A 28 -21.51 -24.72 -25.51
C MET A 28 -20.51 -25.49 -26.39
N THR A 29 -19.77 -24.81 -27.26
CA THR A 29 -18.73 -25.42 -28.08
C THR A 29 -17.64 -26.03 -27.23
N ALA A 30 -17.15 -25.30 -26.23
CA ALA A 30 -16.15 -25.84 -25.30
C ALA A 30 -16.61 -27.11 -24.58
N LEU A 31 -17.88 -27.19 -24.17
CA LEU A 31 -18.44 -28.40 -23.55
C LEU A 31 -18.50 -29.58 -24.51
N ARG A 32 -18.89 -29.37 -25.76
CA ARG A 32 -19.00 -30.43 -26.79
C ARG A 32 -17.64 -30.95 -27.22
N THR A 33 -16.60 -30.11 -27.21
CA THR A 33 -15.23 -30.48 -27.61
C THR A 33 -14.39 -31.01 -26.47
N ARG A 34 -14.91 -31.05 -25.24
CA ARG A 34 -14.20 -31.64 -24.09
C ARG A 34 -13.98 -33.12 -24.30
N LYS A 35 -12.73 -33.56 -24.11
CA LYS A 35 -12.37 -34.97 -24.07
C LYS A 35 -12.97 -35.66 -22.84
N ALA A 36 -13.16 -36.95 -22.92
CA ALA A 36 -13.71 -37.74 -21.81
C ALA A 36 -12.86 -37.67 -20.52
N ASP A 37 -11.55 -37.48 -20.69
CA ASP A 37 -10.56 -37.35 -19.60
C ASP A 37 -10.38 -35.90 -19.12
N TRP A 38 -11.19 -34.95 -19.64
CA TRP A 38 -11.08 -33.56 -19.25
C TRP A 38 -11.44 -33.34 -17.79
N VAL A 39 -10.51 -32.77 -17.04
CA VAL A 39 -10.69 -32.40 -15.64
C VAL A 39 -10.69 -30.87 -15.50
N ASP A 40 -11.65 -30.33 -14.74
CA ASP A 40 -11.66 -28.91 -14.40
C ASP A 40 -10.51 -28.57 -13.45
N ARG A 41 -9.41 -28.11 -13.99
CA ARG A 41 -8.21 -27.74 -13.22
C ARG A 41 -8.46 -26.60 -12.20
N ARG A 42 -9.59 -25.92 -12.28
CA ARG A 42 -9.99 -24.92 -11.27
C ARG A 42 -10.43 -25.62 -9.97
N LYS A 43 -10.85 -26.88 -10.07
CA LYS A 43 -11.21 -27.76 -8.95
C LYS A 43 -10.11 -28.79 -8.64
N ALA A 44 -8.88 -28.54 -9.11
CA ALA A 44 -7.78 -29.45 -8.82
C ALA A 44 -7.60 -29.61 -7.30
N PRO A 45 -7.27 -30.81 -6.84
CA PRO A 45 -7.05 -31.09 -5.40
C PRO A 45 -5.90 -30.20 -4.88
N PRO A 46 -5.82 -30.00 -3.55
CA PRO A 46 -4.70 -29.32 -2.92
C PRO A 46 -3.37 -29.94 -3.39
N ARG A 47 -2.37 -29.09 -3.59
CA ARG A 47 -1.03 -29.59 -3.94
C ARG A 47 -0.35 -30.10 -2.67
N PRO A 48 0.55 -31.10 -2.78
CA PRO A 48 1.25 -31.65 -1.60
C PRO A 48 1.97 -30.61 -0.74
N ASP A 49 2.41 -29.48 -1.35
CA ASP A 49 3.10 -28.37 -0.67
C ASP A 49 2.16 -27.23 -0.22
N ASP A 50 0.82 -27.42 -0.28
CA ASP A 50 -0.13 -26.42 0.22
C ASP A 50 -0.15 -26.34 1.74
N ASP A 51 0.16 -27.41 2.47
CA ASP A 51 0.22 -27.40 3.94
C ASP A 51 1.38 -26.52 4.44
N GLN A 52 2.55 -26.65 3.82
CA GLN A 52 3.68 -25.77 4.14
C GLN A 52 3.38 -24.31 3.77
N LEU A 53 2.73 -24.08 2.62
CA LEU A 53 2.30 -22.74 2.22
C LEU A 53 1.28 -22.17 3.20
N LEU A 54 0.36 -22.98 3.71
CA LEU A 54 -0.60 -22.57 4.72
C LEU A 54 0.09 -22.15 6.02
N SER A 55 1.05 -22.94 6.49
CA SER A 55 1.86 -22.60 7.67
C SER A 55 2.55 -21.24 7.51
N ASP A 56 3.19 -21.01 6.36
CA ASP A 56 3.86 -19.74 6.05
C ASP A 56 2.86 -18.57 6.02
N ILE A 57 1.68 -18.76 5.41
CA ILE A 57 0.60 -17.77 5.37
C ILE A 57 0.13 -17.43 6.79
N ILE A 58 -0.06 -18.42 7.64
CA ILE A 58 -0.51 -18.24 9.04
C ILE A 58 0.54 -17.44 9.82
N THR A 59 1.82 -17.72 9.64
CA THR A 59 2.90 -16.97 10.28
C THR A 59 2.83 -15.49 9.90
N VAL A 60 2.76 -15.18 8.60
CA VAL A 60 2.61 -13.79 8.14
C VAL A 60 1.32 -13.14 8.64
N ALA A 61 0.20 -13.87 8.65
CA ALA A 61 -1.09 -13.31 9.08
C ALA A 61 -1.17 -13.04 10.59
N LYS A 62 -0.44 -13.79 11.42
CA LYS A 62 -0.32 -13.52 12.86
C LYS A 62 0.42 -12.21 13.13
N ASP A 63 1.52 -11.99 12.44
CA ASP A 63 2.34 -10.78 12.62
C ASP A 63 1.70 -9.53 11.97
N LEU A 64 1.00 -9.73 10.85
CA LEU A 64 0.45 -8.67 10.01
C LEU A 64 -1.05 -8.92 9.71
N PRO A 65 -1.92 -8.89 10.72
CA PRO A 65 -3.33 -9.31 10.60
C PRO A 65 -4.18 -8.44 9.68
N THR A 66 -3.72 -7.24 9.32
CA THR A 66 -4.38 -6.33 8.38
C THR A 66 -4.02 -6.59 6.92
N TYR A 67 -3.11 -7.54 6.65
CA TYR A 67 -2.64 -7.81 5.30
C TYR A 67 -3.57 -8.77 4.55
N GLY A 68 -4.17 -8.29 3.45
CA GLY A 68 -4.90 -9.16 2.53
C GLY A 68 -3.94 -10.02 1.68
N TYR A 69 -4.49 -11.01 1.00
CA TYR A 69 -3.74 -12.05 0.27
C TYR A 69 -2.63 -11.52 -0.66
N ARG A 70 -2.80 -10.34 -1.27
CA ARG A 70 -1.77 -9.76 -2.16
C ARG A 70 -0.53 -9.29 -1.40
N ARG A 71 -0.72 -8.72 -0.20
CA ARG A 71 0.40 -8.32 0.66
C ARG A 71 1.06 -9.54 1.29
N VAL A 72 0.28 -10.52 1.75
CA VAL A 72 0.80 -11.82 2.23
C VAL A 72 1.63 -12.48 1.13
N TRP A 73 1.11 -12.56 -0.09
CA TRP A 73 1.85 -13.06 -1.24
C TRP A 73 3.16 -12.30 -1.49
N ALA A 74 3.14 -10.97 -1.36
CA ALA A 74 4.32 -10.15 -1.59
C ALA A 74 5.40 -10.41 -0.52
N ILE A 75 5.01 -10.54 0.75
CA ILE A 75 5.94 -10.94 1.82
C ILE A 75 6.59 -12.30 1.47
N LEU A 76 5.78 -13.31 1.20
CA LEU A 76 6.28 -14.64 0.86
C LEU A 76 7.20 -14.63 -0.36
N LYS A 77 6.84 -13.89 -1.42
CA LYS A 77 7.58 -13.85 -2.67
C LYS A 77 8.89 -13.07 -2.57
N PHE A 78 8.90 -11.93 -1.91
CA PHE A 78 10.04 -11.00 -1.95
C PHE A 78 10.90 -11.03 -0.69
N GLN A 79 10.33 -11.40 0.44
CA GLN A 79 11.03 -11.43 1.72
C GLN A 79 11.17 -12.88 2.23
N GLY A 80 10.14 -13.69 2.04
CA GLY A 80 10.06 -15.05 2.56
C GLY A 80 9.79 -15.11 4.06
N ILE A 81 9.77 -16.33 4.59
CA ILE A 81 9.90 -16.60 6.00
C ILE A 81 11.39 -16.79 6.28
N ASP A 82 11.91 -16.17 7.32
CA ASP A 82 13.33 -16.23 7.71
C ASP A 82 14.30 -15.84 6.58
N GLY A 83 13.89 -14.89 5.74
CA GLY A 83 14.73 -14.41 4.64
C GLY A 83 14.78 -15.33 3.40
N SER A 84 13.98 -16.40 3.37
CA SER A 84 13.92 -17.36 2.24
C SER A 84 12.71 -17.09 1.33
N PRO A 85 12.86 -16.31 0.22
CA PRO A 85 11.78 -16.02 -0.71
C PRO A 85 11.16 -17.27 -1.31
N ARG A 86 9.84 -17.29 -1.46
CA ARG A 86 9.09 -18.42 -2.00
C ARG A 86 8.51 -18.10 -3.37
N MET A 87 8.85 -18.90 -4.37
CA MET A 87 8.26 -18.79 -5.72
C MET A 87 6.81 -19.29 -5.73
N VAL A 88 5.88 -18.40 -5.39
CA VAL A 88 4.45 -18.71 -5.34
C VAL A 88 3.63 -17.69 -6.13
N ASN A 89 2.55 -18.16 -6.78
CA ASN A 89 1.62 -17.28 -7.49
C ASN A 89 0.57 -16.73 -6.50
N HIS A 90 0.26 -15.44 -6.62
CA HIS A 90 -0.76 -14.79 -5.77
C HIS A 90 -2.14 -15.45 -5.85
N LYS A 91 -2.51 -16.08 -6.98
CA LYS A 91 -3.76 -16.84 -7.12
C LYS A 91 -3.76 -18.10 -6.25
N ARG A 92 -2.59 -18.74 -6.07
CA ARG A 92 -2.46 -19.89 -5.17
C ARG A 92 -2.59 -19.44 -3.71
N VAL A 93 -1.92 -18.37 -3.31
CA VAL A 93 -2.07 -17.78 -1.97
C VAL A 93 -3.53 -17.43 -1.69
N TYR A 94 -4.21 -16.78 -2.65
CA TYR A 94 -5.63 -16.46 -2.53
C TYR A 94 -6.49 -17.71 -2.29
N ARG A 95 -6.26 -18.79 -3.06
CA ARG A 95 -6.99 -20.06 -2.93
C ARG A 95 -6.79 -20.67 -1.55
N VAL A 96 -5.53 -20.83 -1.12
CA VAL A 96 -5.20 -21.41 0.20
C VAL A 96 -5.80 -20.57 1.33
N MET A 97 -5.71 -19.23 1.28
CA MET A 97 -6.32 -18.37 2.28
C MET A 97 -7.86 -18.49 2.28
N ARG A 98 -8.50 -18.57 1.11
CA ARG A 98 -9.96 -18.75 1.00
C ARG A 98 -10.41 -20.07 1.60
N ASP A 99 -9.74 -21.14 1.24
CA ASP A 99 -10.13 -22.51 1.62
C ASP A 99 -9.93 -22.74 3.13
N ASN A 100 -9.10 -21.90 3.79
CA ASN A 100 -8.85 -21.93 5.24
C ASN A 100 -9.46 -20.73 6.00
N ASN A 101 -10.39 -19.97 5.41
CA ASN A 101 -11.08 -18.83 6.03
C ASN A 101 -10.16 -17.72 6.54
N LEU A 102 -9.01 -17.52 5.90
CA LEU A 102 -8.00 -16.48 6.24
C LEU A 102 -8.16 -15.19 5.45
N LEU A 103 -9.15 -15.09 4.56
CA LEU A 103 -9.40 -13.86 3.81
C LEU A 103 -10.00 -12.79 4.73
N LEU A 104 -9.51 -11.56 4.59
CA LEU A 104 -10.10 -10.42 5.28
C LEU A 104 -11.55 -10.20 4.81
N PHE A 105 -12.42 -9.85 5.76
CA PHE A 105 -13.79 -9.49 5.45
C PHE A 105 -13.84 -8.26 4.53
N ARG A 106 -14.57 -8.36 3.43
CA ARG A 106 -14.81 -7.23 2.53
C ARG A 106 -15.99 -6.43 3.03
N HIS A 107 -15.72 -5.27 3.61
CA HIS A 107 -16.79 -4.27 3.73
C HIS A 107 -17.21 -3.84 2.33
N GLY A 108 -18.54 -3.72 2.09
CA GLY A 108 -19.08 -3.26 0.82
C GLY A 108 -18.38 -1.96 0.38
N SER A 109 -18.04 -1.85 -0.89
CA SER A 109 -17.45 -0.64 -1.43
C SER A 109 -18.45 0.50 -1.29
N LYS A 110 -18.07 1.57 -0.59
CA LYS A 110 -18.81 2.83 -0.70
C LYS A 110 -18.84 3.25 -2.18
N PRO A 111 -19.94 3.84 -2.68
CA PRO A 111 -19.98 4.40 -4.02
C PRO A 111 -18.72 5.26 -4.23
N ARG A 112 -18.04 5.07 -5.36
CA ARG A 112 -16.91 5.94 -5.71
C ARG A 112 -17.46 7.35 -5.89
N ASP A 113 -16.95 8.28 -5.09
CA ASP A 113 -17.18 9.70 -5.32
C ASP A 113 -16.61 10.05 -6.71
N THR A 114 -17.44 10.57 -7.59
CA THR A 114 -17.10 10.91 -8.98
C THR A 114 -16.27 12.20 -9.08
N ARG A 115 -15.76 12.72 -7.97
CA ARG A 115 -14.91 13.92 -7.96
C ARG A 115 -13.72 13.71 -8.86
N ARG A 116 -13.58 14.58 -9.85
CA ARG A 116 -12.38 14.65 -10.71
C ARG A 116 -11.20 15.10 -9.89
N HIS A 117 -10.14 14.31 -9.90
CA HIS A 117 -8.87 14.69 -9.30
C HIS A 117 -8.08 15.52 -10.33
N ASP A 118 -7.91 16.79 -10.07
CA ASP A 118 -7.03 17.65 -10.86
C ASP A 118 -5.59 17.48 -10.33
N GLY A 119 -4.75 16.81 -11.13
CA GLY A 119 -3.32 16.64 -10.87
C GLY A 119 -2.90 15.27 -10.34
N LYS A 120 -1.67 14.90 -10.64
CA LYS A 120 -0.99 13.70 -10.11
C LYS A 120 0.01 14.11 -9.04
N VAL A 121 -0.18 13.64 -7.80
CA VAL A 121 0.81 13.83 -6.72
C VAL A 121 2.03 12.96 -6.96
N ALA A 122 1.83 11.74 -7.46
CA ALA A 122 2.90 10.79 -7.78
C ALA A 122 3.80 11.31 -8.91
N VAL A 123 5.10 11.21 -8.72
CA VAL A 123 6.14 11.54 -9.70
C VAL A 123 6.90 10.28 -10.11
N GLN A 124 7.64 10.35 -11.23
CA GLN A 124 8.34 9.20 -11.82
C GLN A 124 9.75 9.00 -11.25
N THR A 125 10.34 10.06 -10.73
CA THR A 125 11.73 10.08 -10.25
C THR A 125 11.76 10.47 -8.77
N SER A 126 12.53 9.72 -7.97
CA SER A 126 12.78 10.04 -6.56
C SER A 126 13.43 11.40 -6.42
N ASN A 127 13.18 12.08 -5.32
CA ASN A 127 13.66 13.41 -5.01
C ASN A 127 13.17 14.51 -5.97
N THR A 128 12.04 14.31 -6.66
CA THR A 128 11.38 15.37 -7.43
C THR A 128 10.33 16.09 -6.59
N ARG A 129 9.56 15.35 -5.83
CA ARG A 129 8.52 15.88 -4.94
C ARG A 129 8.43 15.04 -3.68
N TRP A 130 8.47 15.72 -2.55
CA TRP A 130 8.20 15.16 -1.24
C TRP A 130 6.88 15.72 -0.71
N CYS A 131 6.10 14.91 -0.03
CA CYS A 131 4.90 15.37 0.65
C CYS A 131 5.05 15.22 2.17
N SER A 132 4.47 16.17 2.88
CA SER A 132 4.45 16.23 4.34
C SER A 132 3.04 16.48 4.83
N ASP A 133 2.72 15.86 5.95
CA ASP A 133 1.45 16.03 6.66
C ASP A 133 1.64 15.66 8.13
N GLY A 134 0.65 15.95 8.95
CA GLY A 134 0.63 15.60 10.36
C GLY A 134 -0.55 14.70 10.71
N PHE A 135 -0.38 13.87 11.73
CA PHE A 135 -1.48 13.10 12.30
C PHE A 135 -1.34 12.95 13.81
N GLU A 136 -2.44 12.62 14.46
CA GLU A 136 -2.52 12.43 15.89
C GLU A 136 -2.84 10.97 16.24
N LEU A 137 -2.18 10.46 17.29
CA LEU A 137 -2.42 9.18 17.91
C LEU A 137 -2.86 9.43 19.36
N ALA A 138 -4.04 8.93 19.72
CA ALA A 138 -4.52 8.97 21.10
C ALA A 138 -3.93 7.80 21.89
N CYS A 139 -3.51 8.05 23.13
CA CYS A 139 -3.09 7.04 24.09
C CYS A 139 -4.22 6.68 25.04
N ASP A 140 -4.12 5.52 25.68
CA ASP A 140 -5.15 4.97 26.57
C ASP A 140 -5.30 5.81 27.85
N ASN A 141 -4.23 6.47 28.27
CA ASN A 141 -4.23 7.41 29.40
C ASN A 141 -4.76 8.82 29.07
N GLY A 142 -5.24 9.05 27.83
CA GLY A 142 -5.78 10.33 27.35
C GLY A 142 -4.72 11.28 26.76
N GLU A 143 -3.45 10.96 26.84
CA GLU A 143 -2.39 11.72 26.15
C GLU A 143 -2.52 11.59 24.62
N LYS A 144 -1.89 12.53 23.93
CA LYS A 144 -1.88 12.54 22.46
C LYS A 144 -0.46 12.71 21.95
N VAL A 145 -0.09 11.89 20.99
CA VAL A 145 1.16 12.04 20.23
C VAL A 145 0.84 12.58 18.86
N ARG A 146 1.42 13.72 18.53
CA ARG A 146 1.33 14.33 17.20
C ARG A 146 2.59 14.02 16.43
N VAL A 147 2.41 13.54 15.22
CA VAL A 147 3.50 13.08 14.36
C VAL A 147 3.42 13.84 13.04
N ALA A 148 4.53 14.46 12.62
CA ALA A 148 4.69 14.95 11.26
C ALA A 148 5.72 14.07 10.53
N PHE A 149 5.58 13.90 9.23
CA PHE A 149 6.43 13.05 8.41
C PHE A 149 6.73 13.67 7.05
N ALA A 150 7.82 13.24 6.45
CA ALA A 150 8.21 13.57 5.09
C ALA A 150 8.33 12.30 4.25
N LEU A 151 7.59 12.22 3.14
CA LEU A 151 7.47 11.05 2.27
C LEU A 151 7.78 11.43 0.83
N ASP A 152 8.63 10.65 0.15
CA ASP A 152 8.91 10.84 -1.28
C ASP A 152 7.71 10.36 -2.12
N CYS A 153 7.27 11.20 -3.07
CA CYS A 153 6.11 10.92 -3.91
C CYS A 153 6.35 9.88 -5.02
N CYS A 154 7.60 9.49 -5.28
CA CYS A 154 7.95 8.42 -6.21
C CYS A 154 8.06 7.08 -5.48
N ASP A 155 9.05 6.96 -4.61
CA ASP A 155 9.42 5.70 -3.96
C ASP A 155 8.66 5.38 -2.67
N ARG A 156 7.82 6.33 -2.18
CA ARG A 156 7.00 6.16 -0.98
C ARG A 156 7.78 5.98 0.31
N GLU A 157 9.08 6.22 0.31
CA GLU A 157 9.90 6.13 1.51
C GLU A 157 9.62 7.31 2.43
N VAL A 158 9.41 7.04 3.71
CA VAL A 158 9.40 8.07 4.75
C VAL A 158 10.84 8.35 5.13
N MET A 159 11.32 9.56 4.80
CA MET A 159 12.70 9.96 4.99
C MET A 159 12.96 10.46 6.40
N SER A 160 11.99 11.17 6.97
CA SER A 160 12.05 11.70 8.33
C SER A 160 10.67 11.75 8.95
N TRP A 161 10.66 11.81 10.26
CA TRP A 161 9.47 12.05 11.06
C TRP A 161 9.86 12.71 12.39
N VAL A 162 8.95 13.51 12.93
CA VAL A 162 9.08 14.11 14.26
C VAL A 162 7.81 13.84 15.05
N ALA A 163 7.94 13.69 16.37
CA ALA A 163 6.80 13.42 17.24
C ALA A 163 6.86 14.27 18.50
N THR A 164 5.70 14.72 18.97
CA THR A 164 5.56 15.57 20.15
C THR A 164 4.21 15.34 20.84
N THR A 165 4.16 15.59 22.15
CA THR A 165 2.89 15.67 22.90
C THR A 165 2.28 17.06 22.84
N LYS A 166 3.03 18.05 22.36
CA LYS A 166 2.60 19.44 22.15
C LYS A 166 2.08 19.64 20.72
N GLY A 167 1.78 20.88 20.33
CA GLY A 167 1.49 21.25 18.95
C GLY A 167 2.73 21.10 18.06
N ILE A 168 2.53 20.79 16.79
CA ILE A 168 3.59 20.85 15.78
C ILE A 168 3.77 22.31 15.42
N ASP A 169 4.95 22.87 15.67
CA ASP A 169 5.33 24.24 15.39
C ASP A 169 6.28 24.35 14.17
N ALA A 170 6.67 25.57 13.83
CA ALA A 170 7.57 25.84 12.72
C ALA A 170 8.97 25.25 12.93
N GLY A 171 9.46 25.22 14.17
CA GLY A 171 10.76 24.62 14.52
C GLY A 171 10.79 23.14 14.24
N LEU A 172 9.78 22.38 14.70
CA LEU A 172 9.65 20.95 14.45
C LEU A 172 9.51 20.63 12.94
N VAL A 173 8.83 21.49 12.17
CA VAL A 173 8.77 21.34 10.71
C VAL A 173 10.13 21.61 10.07
N GLY A 174 10.89 22.56 10.59
CA GLY A 174 12.27 22.80 10.18
C GLY A 174 13.17 21.59 10.43
N ASP A 175 13.11 21.00 11.62
CA ASP A 175 13.84 19.77 11.96
C ASP A 175 13.46 18.61 11.04
N LEU A 176 12.15 18.45 10.74
CA LEU A 176 11.66 17.46 9.80
C LEU A 176 12.26 17.62 8.41
N MET A 177 12.31 18.85 7.88
CA MET A 177 12.89 19.17 6.58
C MET A 177 14.40 18.87 6.55
N MET A 178 15.11 19.33 7.56
CA MET A 178 16.56 19.12 7.69
C MET A 178 16.90 17.62 7.72
N GLN A 179 16.23 16.86 8.60
CA GLN A 179 16.44 15.42 8.69
C GLN A 179 16.11 14.69 7.37
N ALA A 180 15.08 15.12 6.63
CA ALA A 180 14.76 14.52 5.34
C ALA A 180 15.86 14.75 4.30
N VAL A 181 16.41 15.96 4.25
CA VAL A 181 17.52 16.33 3.34
C VAL A 181 18.79 15.56 3.73
N GLU A 182 19.15 15.55 5.01
CA GLU A 182 20.33 14.83 5.50
C GLU A 182 20.21 13.31 5.25
N TYR A 183 19.03 12.74 5.43
CA TYR A 183 18.78 11.33 5.12
C TYR A 183 19.03 10.98 3.65
N ARG A 184 18.70 11.89 2.74
CA ARG A 184 18.85 11.67 1.29
C ARG A 184 20.22 11.99 0.74
N PHE A 185 20.87 13.02 1.27
CA PHE A 185 22.07 13.62 0.69
C PHE A 185 23.29 13.63 1.63
N GLY A 186 23.11 13.27 2.88
CA GLY A 186 24.16 13.26 3.92
C GLY A 186 24.07 14.45 4.86
N ALA A 187 24.72 14.34 6.01
CA ALA A 187 24.71 15.36 7.05
C ALA A 187 25.29 16.69 6.56
N GLY A 188 24.63 17.80 6.89
CA GLY A 188 25.02 19.16 6.47
C GLY A 188 24.85 19.47 4.99
N SER A 189 24.23 18.56 4.22
CA SER A 189 23.98 18.75 2.78
C SER A 189 22.72 19.57 2.53
N THR A 190 22.64 20.09 1.30
CA THR A 190 21.42 20.68 0.73
C THR A 190 21.04 19.94 -0.55
N ALA A 191 19.77 20.02 -0.95
CA ALA A 191 19.35 19.45 -2.23
C ALA A 191 20.00 20.20 -3.40
N GLN A 192 20.74 19.49 -4.25
CA GLN A 192 21.45 20.06 -5.40
C GLN A 192 20.49 20.52 -6.50
N THR A 193 19.34 19.88 -6.62
CA THR A 193 18.25 20.27 -7.52
C THR A 193 17.04 20.61 -6.66
N PRO A 194 16.25 21.65 -6.98
CA PRO A 194 15.08 22.02 -6.21
C PRO A 194 14.07 20.89 -6.12
N ILE A 195 13.72 20.50 -4.90
CA ILE A 195 12.73 19.46 -4.61
C ILE A 195 11.43 20.11 -4.17
N GLU A 196 10.31 19.77 -4.79
CA GLU A 196 9.01 20.27 -4.35
C GLU A 196 8.64 19.70 -2.99
N TRP A 197 8.41 20.56 -2.01
CA TRP A 197 7.88 20.21 -0.69
C TRP A 197 6.39 20.51 -0.66
N LEU A 198 5.58 19.47 -0.86
CA LEU A 198 4.12 19.56 -0.89
C LEU A 198 3.57 19.40 0.53
N SER A 199 2.85 20.39 1.03
CA SER A 199 2.16 20.34 2.32
C SER A 199 0.75 20.95 2.21
N ASP A 200 -0.04 20.76 3.25
CA ASP A 200 -1.29 21.50 3.44
C ASP A 200 -1.04 22.98 3.78
N ASN A 201 -2.12 23.72 4.06
CA ASN A 201 -2.06 25.12 4.44
C ASN A 201 -1.96 25.34 5.97
N GLY A 202 -1.48 24.34 6.73
CA GLY A 202 -1.26 24.46 8.16
C GLY A 202 -0.32 25.62 8.52
N SER A 203 -0.57 26.28 9.66
CA SER A 203 0.18 27.48 10.07
C SER A 203 1.68 27.22 10.21
N CYS A 204 2.08 26.04 10.68
CA CYS A 204 3.48 25.65 10.81
C CYS A 204 4.21 25.53 9.46
N TYR A 205 3.51 25.17 8.36
CA TYR A 205 4.07 25.10 7.00
C TYR A 205 4.04 26.45 6.28
N THR A 206 3.12 27.34 6.66
CA THR A 206 2.94 28.65 6.00
C THR A 206 3.78 29.76 6.60
N ALA A 207 4.35 29.54 7.80
CA ALA A 207 5.22 30.49 8.49
C ALA A 207 6.37 30.95 7.57
N ILE A 208 6.70 32.24 7.64
CA ILE A 208 7.78 32.85 6.83
C ILE A 208 9.11 32.15 7.12
N GLU A 209 9.38 31.87 8.38
CA GLU A 209 10.60 31.19 8.85
C GLU A 209 10.74 29.81 8.22
N THR A 210 9.67 28.98 8.28
CA THR A 210 9.64 27.64 7.68
C THR A 210 9.91 27.70 6.17
N ARG A 211 9.30 28.64 5.47
CA ARG A 211 9.48 28.81 4.02
C ARG A 211 10.86 29.27 3.64
N THR A 212 11.45 30.15 4.44
CA THR A 212 12.82 30.64 4.24
C THR A 212 13.81 29.50 4.47
N PHE A 213 13.65 28.78 5.55
CA PHE A 213 14.49 27.62 5.88
C PHE A 213 14.39 26.52 4.82
N ALA A 214 13.17 26.19 4.35
CA ALA A 214 12.99 25.24 3.25
C ALA A 214 13.82 25.62 2.01
N LYS A 215 13.82 26.89 1.61
CA LYS A 215 14.61 27.37 0.47
C LYS A 215 16.11 27.24 0.69
N GLN A 216 16.60 27.47 1.92
CA GLN A 216 18.02 27.29 2.27
C GLN A 216 18.43 25.79 2.13
N LEU A 217 17.53 24.86 2.39
CA LEU A 217 17.74 23.43 2.19
C LEU A 217 17.61 22.95 0.73
N GLY A 218 17.29 23.86 -0.21
CA GLY A 218 17.02 23.50 -1.61
C GLY A 218 15.61 22.95 -1.84
N LEU A 219 14.70 23.13 -0.89
CA LEU A 219 13.31 22.73 -1.02
C LEU A 219 12.45 23.87 -1.57
N LYS A 220 11.55 23.56 -2.51
CA LYS A 220 10.57 24.48 -3.07
C LYS A 220 9.20 24.23 -2.42
N PRO A 221 8.76 25.08 -1.48
CA PRO A 221 7.44 24.92 -0.86
C PRO A 221 6.33 25.02 -1.91
N VAL A 222 5.49 23.97 -1.96
CA VAL A 222 4.30 23.88 -2.80
C VAL A 222 3.11 23.60 -1.89
N ARG A 223 2.02 24.31 -2.09
CA ARG A 223 0.81 24.16 -1.29
C ARG A 223 -0.27 23.43 -2.09
N THR A 224 -1.09 22.69 -1.38
CA THR A 224 -2.34 22.19 -1.96
C THR A 224 -3.27 23.37 -2.26
N PRO A 225 -3.96 23.39 -3.41
CA PRO A 225 -4.95 24.42 -3.69
C PRO A 225 -6.01 24.47 -2.57
N VAL A 226 -6.49 25.68 -2.27
CA VAL A 226 -7.61 25.87 -1.34
C VAL A 226 -8.80 25.12 -1.89
N GLU A 227 -9.53 24.37 -1.06
CA GLU A 227 -10.68 23.50 -1.42
C GLU A 227 -10.35 22.23 -2.23
N SER A 228 -9.06 21.85 -2.35
CA SER A 228 -8.66 20.58 -2.96
C SER A 228 -7.89 19.70 -1.95
N PRO A 229 -8.54 19.16 -0.91
CA PRO A 229 -7.89 18.30 0.09
C PRO A 229 -7.26 17.07 -0.55
N GLN A 230 -7.74 16.68 -1.72
CA GLN A 230 -7.24 15.53 -2.49
C GLN A 230 -5.85 15.74 -3.08
N SER A 231 -5.37 16.96 -3.13
CA SER A 231 -4.01 17.31 -3.62
C SER A 231 -2.90 16.75 -2.71
N ASN A 232 -3.20 16.35 -1.47
CA ASN A 232 -2.29 15.63 -0.58
C ASN A 232 -2.70 14.15 -0.37
N GLY A 233 -3.45 13.59 -1.31
CA GLY A 233 -4.00 12.23 -1.22
C GLY A 233 -2.97 11.12 -0.96
N MET A 234 -1.69 11.40 -1.23
CA MET A 234 -0.61 10.47 -0.93
C MET A 234 -0.30 10.45 0.57
N ALA A 235 -0.14 11.60 1.19
CA ALA A 235 0.06 11.73 2.62
C ALA A 235 -1.16 11.18 3.39
N GLU A 236 -2.38 11.49 2.95
CA GLU A 236 -3.60 10.93 3.55
C GLU A 236 -3.65 9.39 3.44
N SER A 237 -3.28 8.84 2.29
CA SER A 237 -3.24 7.40 2.07
C SER A 237 -2.19 6.73 2.95
N PHE A 238 -1.03 7.39 3.14
CA PHE A 238 -0.01 6.94 4.08
C PHE A 238 -0.55 6.93 5.52
N VAL A 239 -1.14 8.03 5.99
CA VAL A 239 -1.72 8.13 7.35
C VAL A 239 -2.77 7.05 7.59
N LYS A 240 -3.68 6.83 6.62
CA LYS A 240 -4.70 5.75 6.70
C LYS A 240 -4.05 4.37 6.83
N THR A 241 -3.01 4.11 6.05
CA THR A 241 -2.25 2.85 6.09
C THR A 241 -1.51 2.71 7.43
N PHE A 242 -0.80 3.73 7.85
CA PHE A 242 -0.02 3.74 9.09
C PHE A 242 -0.91 3.51 10.33
N LYS A 243 -2.02 4.24 10.42
CA LYS A 243 -2.99 4.04 11.52
C LYS A 243 -3.61 2.64 11.51
N ARG A 244 -3.93 2.09 10.35
CA ARG A 244 -4.55 0.77 10.22
C ARG A 244 -3.58 -0.36 10.57
N ASP A 245 -2.36 -0.30 10.02
CA ASP A 245 -1.45 -1.44 10.00
C ASP A 245 -0.50 -1.44 11.22
N TYR A 246 -0.34 -0.30 11.91
CA TYR A 246 0.53 -0.16 13.07
C TYR A 246 -0.23 0.34 14.30
N ALA A 247 -0.69 1.59 14.29
CA ALA A 247 -1.21 2.22 15.49
C ALA A 247 -2.45 1.54 16.10
N ARG A 248 -3.34 0.97 15.27
CA ARG A 248 -4.54 0.29 15.76
C ARG A 248 -4.27 -1.10 16.35
N LEU A 249 -3.16 -1.70 16.00
CA LEU A 249 -2.78 -3.03 16.47
C LEU A 249 -1.93 -2.98 17.74
N ALA A 250 -1.28 -1.84 17.99
CA ALA A 250 -0.38 -1.67 19.11
C ALA A 250 -1.10 -1.23 20.38
N ASN A 251 -0.58 -1.64 21.54
CA ASN A 251 -0.92 -1.07 22.83
C ASN A 251 -0.34 0.34 22.92
N ARG A 252 -1.12 1.29 23.40
CA ARG A 252 -0.75 2.70 23.48
C ARG A 252 -1.04 3.27 24.87
N PRO A 253 -0.44 2.69 25.93
CA PRO A 253 -0.76 3.06 27.31
C PRO A 253 -0.44 4.54 27.58
N ASP A 254 0.63 5.04 27.03
CA ASP A 254 1.14 6.41 27.22
C ASP A 254 1.91 6.92 26.00
N SER A 255 2.20 8.21 25.98
CA SER A 255 2.92 8.87 24.90
C SER A 255 4.37 8.40 24.76
N GLN A 256 5.04 8.07 25.85
CA GLN A 256 6.43 7.63 25.83
C GLN A 256 6.57 6.27 25.15
N THR A 257 5.65 5.35 25.42
CA THR A 257 5.58 4.05 24.75
C THR A 257 5.33 4.21 23.26
N VAL A 258 4.35 5.04 22.87
CA VAL A 258 4.07 5.31 21.46
C VAL A 258 5.30 5.89 20.74
N MET A 259 6.00 6.86 21.36
CA MET A 259 7.19 7.48 20.75
C MET A 259 8.32 6.47 20.50
N ARG A 260 8.51 5.49 21.40
CA ARG A 260 9.50 4.41 21.19
C ARG A 260 9.10 3.49 20.03
N GLU A 261 7.83 3.13 19.95
CA GLU A 261 7.30 2.26 18.92
C GLU A 261 7.32 2.91 17.52
N LEU A 262 7.15 4.24 17.42
CA LEU A 262 7.15 4.95 16.13
C LEU A 262 8.38 4.63 15.28
N LYS A 263 9.57 4.55 15.90
CA LYS A 263 10.80 4.21 15.18
C LYS A 263 10.69 2.84 14.50
N LEU A 264 10.21 1.83 15.20
CA LEU A 264 10.03 0.47 14.68
C LEU A 264 8.97 0.43 13.59
N TRP A 265 7.87 1.17 13.75
CA TRP A 265 6.80 1.22 12.75
C TRP A 265 7.24 1.88 11.45
N PHE A 266 7.94 3.02 11.52
CA PHE A 266 8.47 3.69 10.32
C PHE A 266 9.54 2.84 9.62
N GLU A 267 10.40 2.17 10.38
CA GLU A 267 11.41 1.27 9.84
C GLU A 267 10.77 0.08 9.13
N HIS A 268 9.80 -0.59 9.77
CA HIS A 268 9.05 -1.67 9.15
C HIS A 268 8.29 -1.20 7.89
N TYR A 269 7.72 0.01 7.92
CA TYR A 269 7.07 0.58 6.75
C TYR A 269 8.04 0.74 5.58
N ASN A 270 9.21 1.28 5.81
CA ASN A 270 10.21 1.51 4.77
C ASN A 270 10.83 0.21 4.23
N GLU A 271 11.06 -0.77 5.11
CA GLU A 271 11.81 -1.98 4.75
C GLU A 271 10.96 -3.18 4.36
N LYS A 272 9.74 -3.26 4.91
CA LYS A 272 8.93 -4.48 4.84
C LYS A 272 7.56 -4.29 4.21
N HIS A 273 6.94 -3.11 4.32
CA HIS A 273 5.56 -2.90 3.88
C HIS A 273 5.42 -2.95 2.36
N PRO A 274 4.64 -3.91 1.79
CA PRO A 274 4.50 -4.02 0.34
C PRO A 274 3.55 -2.97 -0.24
N HIS A 275 4.01 -2.21 -1.23
CA HIS A 275 3.22 -1.21 -1.93
C HIS A 275 2.78 -1.67 -3.31
N SER A 276 1.48 -1.71 -3.58
CA SER A 276 0.95 -2.10 -4.90
C SER A 276 1.45 -1.19 -6.03
N ALA A 277 1.59 0.11 -5.77
CA ALA A 277 2.11 1.08 -6.73
C ALA A 277 3.62 0.88 -7.04
N LEU A 278 4.35 0.19 -6.18
CA LEU A 278 5.78 -0.13 -6.34
C LEU A 278 5.99 -1.60 -6.78
N GLY A 279 5.00 -2.21 -7.41
CA GLY A 279 5.07 -3.63 -7.77
C GLY A 279 5.12 -4.57 -6.57
N TYR A 280 4.57 -4.15 -5.43
CA TYR A 280 4.60 -4.84 -4.14
C TYR A 280 5.97 -4.91 -3.47
N LEU A 281 6.93 -4.11 -3.92
CA LEU A 281 8.19 -3.92 -3.20
C LEU A 281 7.99 -2.94 -2.02
N PRO A 282 8.77 -3.08 -0.94
CA PRO A 282 8.91 -2.04 0.07
C PRO A 282 9.61 -0.80 -0.48
N PRO A 283 9.41 0.40 0.10
CA PRO A 283 10.00 1.65 -0.35
C PRO A 283 11.52 1.60 -0.56
N ARG A 284 12.30 1.17 0.41
CA ARG A 284 13.77 1.09 0.30
C ARG A 284 14.21 0.16 -0.82
N ARG A 285 13.66 -1.04 -0.91
CA ARG A 285 13.98 -1.99 -1.98
C ARG A 285 13.62 -1.46 -3.37
N PHE A 286 12.51 -0.73 -3.48
CA PHE A 286 12.14 -0.10 -4.74
C PHE A 286 13.18 0.96 -5.14
N ARG A 287 13.59 1.83 -4.21
CA ARG A 287 14.61 2.86 -4.45
C ARG A 287 15.97 2.25 -4.84
N GLU A 288 16.43 1.22 -4.13
CA GLU A 288 17.66 0.51 -4.42
C GLU A 288 17.65 -0.08 -5.84
N LYS A 289 16.51 -0.71 -6.21
CA LYS A 289 16.33 -1.25 -7.55
C LYS A 289 16.39 -0.16 -8.63
N GLN A 290 15.81 1.01 -8.38
CA GLN A 290 15.90 2.13 -9.33
C GLN A 290 17.33 2.63 -9.49
N ARG A 291 18.10 2.71 -8.39
CA ARG A 291 19.52 3.12 -8.45
C ARG A 291 20.41 2.16 -9.22
N SER A 292 20.09 0.88 -9.25
CA SER A 292 20.87 -0.13 -9.99
C SER A 292 20.53 -0.20 -11.48
N ILE A 293 19.51 0.54 -11.95
CA ILE A 293 19.12 0.59 -13.37
C ILE A 293 19.64 1.87 -14.04
N ASN A 294 19.93 2.91 -13.28
CA ASN A 294 20.52 4.17 -13.73
C ASN A 294 22.04 4.18 -13.49
#